data_0bc5c4ed4006a5d34edc0af6d6b80f2d
#
_entry.id   0bc5c4ed4006a5d34edc0af6d6b80f2d
#
_cell.length_a   1.000
_cell.length_b   1.000
_cell.length_c   1.000
_cell.angle_alpha   90.00
_cell.angle_beta   90.00
_cell.angle_gamma   90.00
#
_symmetry.space_group_name_H-M   'P 1'
#
loop_
_entity.id
_entity.type
_entity.pdbx_description
1 polymer ?
#
loop_
_entity_poly.entity_id
_entity_poly.type
_entity_poly.pdbx_seq_one_letter_code
_entity_poly.pdbx_strand_id
1 'polypeptide(L)'
;MKMNTNELKVGDVVTYEFVTREGGLCSAIVEILELKLQKHDNRPIANVRFRKSISDHTGNNFFDYLARIGGTMWASQEYLHKTTEVQNG
;
A
#
# COMPACT_ATOMS: atom_id res chain seq x y z
N MET A 1 -3.14 20.13 16.21
CA MET A 1 -2.86 19.63 15.86
C MET A 1 -2.93 18.77 15.29
N LYS A 2 -2.76 18.43 14.84
CA LYS A 2 -2.79 17.66 14.24
C LYS A 2 -2.35 16.83 13.96
N MET A 3 -2.65 16.55 13.99
CA MET A 3 -2.09 15.60 14.04
C MET A 3 -1.74 14.85 13.01
N ASN A 4 -0.83 14.24 12.93
CA ASN A 4 -0.40 13.60 11.79
C ASN A 4 -0.94 12.20 11.70
N THR A 5 -1.90 12.03 10.88
CA THR A 5 -2.61 10.78 10.83
C THR A 5 -2.00 9.79 9.87
N ASN A 6 -0.93 10.16 9.18
CA ASN A 6 -0.36 9.28 8.17
C ASN A 6 0.92 8.60 8.59
N GLU A 7 1.17 8.60 9.88
CA GLU A 7 2.37 7.92 10.35
C GLU A 7 2.20 6.43 10.23
N LEU A 8 3.07 5.80 9.48
CA LEU A 8 3.01 4.36 9.20
C LEU A 8 3.95 3.62 10.12
N LYS A 9 3.58 2.40 10.49
CA LYS A 9 4.39 1.57 11.37
C LYS A 9 4.45 0.16 10.82
N VAL A 10 5.55 -0.51 11.09
CA VAL A 10 5.66 -1.94 10.79
C VAL A 10 4.55 -2.67 11.53
N GLY A 11 3.88 -3.56 10.81
CA GLY A 11 2.75 -4.29 11.36
C GLY A 11 1.40 -3.69 11.02
N ASP A 12 1.37 -2.44 10.57
CA ASP A 12 0.11 -1.82 10.20
C ASP A 12 -0.47 -2.50 8.97
N VAL A 13 -1.79 -2.62 8.95
CA VAL A 13 -2.53 -3.07 7.77
C VAL A 13 -3.17 -1.83 7.17
N VAL A 14 -2.80 -1.54 5.95
CA VAL A 14 -3.18 -0.28 5.31
C VAL A 14 -3.65 -0.54 3.89
N THR A 15 -4.14 0.50 3.24
CA THR A 15 -4.56 0.41 1.85
C THR A 15 -3.45 0.97 0.96
N TYR A 16 -3.08 0.19 -0.04
CA TYR A 16 -2.13 0.60 -1.08
C TYR A 16 -2.94 0.99 -2.30
N GLU A 17 -2.79 2.24 -2.74
CA GLU A 17 -3.55 2.75 -3.88
C GLU A 17 -2.65 3.48 -4.85
N PHE A 18 -2.81 3.20 -6.13
CA PHE A 18 -2.19 4.04 -7.14
C PHE A 18 -3.04 4.00 -8.41
N VAL A 19 -2.80 4.97 -9.28
CA VAL A 19 -3.54 5.09 -10.53
C VAL A 19 -2.60 4.73 -11.67
N THR A 20 -3.05 3.83 -12.55
CA THR A 20 -2.22 3.43 -13.69
C THR A 20 -2.14 4.57 -14.68
N ARG A 21 -1.23 4.43 -15.64
CA ARG A 21 -1.06 5.43 -16.67
C ARG A 21 -2.36 5.69 -17.44
N GLU A 22 -3.16 4.66 -17.61
CA GLU A 22 -4.44 4.77 -18.31
C GLU A 22 -5.57 5.27 -17.42
N GLY A 23 -5.30 5.58 -16.17
CA GLY A 23 -6.30 6.11 -15.27
C GLY A 23 -7.05 5.09 -14.45
N GLY A 24 -6.64 3.83 -14.49
CA GLY A 24 -7.31 2.80 -13.69
C GLY A 24 -6.80 2.81 -12.26
N LEU A 25 -7.72 2.80 -11.31
CA LEU A 25 -7.36 2.78 -9.90
C LEU A 25 -7.03 1.35 -9.46
N CYS A 26 -5.86 1.18 -8.87
CA CYS A 26 -5.46 -0.09 -8.29
C CYS A 26 -5.38 0.07 -6.78
N SER A 27 -6.00 -0.84 -6.06
CA SER A 27 -5.94 -0.78 -4.60
C SER A 27 -5.97 -2.17 -4.00
N ALA A 28 -5.34 -2.28 -2.84
CA ALA A 28 -5.21 -3.55 -2.15
C ALA A 28 -5.00 -3.29 -0.66
N ILE A 29 -5.36 -4.27 0.15
CA ILE A 29 -5.04 -4.25 1.57
C ILE A 29 -3.70 -4.92 1.73
N VAL A 30 -2.77 -4.24 2.38
CA VAL A 30 -1.41 -4.75 2.56
C VAL A 30 -0.96 -4.57 4.00
N GLU A 31 0.00 -5.39 4.39
CA GLU A 31 0.61 -5.32 5.71
C GLU A 31 2.03 -4.78 5.56
N ILE A 32 2.39 -3.80 6.37
CA ILE A 32 3.72 -3.20 6.32
C ILE A 32 4.70 -4.10 7.05
N LEU A 33 5.73 -4.54 6.34
CA LEU A 33 6.75 -5.41 6.90
C LEU A 33 8.01 -4.65 7.28
N GLU A 34 8.31 -3.58 6.54
CA GLU A 34 9.53 -2.82 6.77
C GLU A 34 9.36 -1.41 6.22
N LEU A 35 9.94 -0.44 6.90
CA LEU A 35 9.92 0.96 6.46
C LEU A 35 11.36 1.45 6.35
N LYS A 36 11.69 2.17 5.29
CA LYS A 36 13.02 2.75 5.17
C LYS A 36 13.03 3.84 4.11
N LEU A 37 14.17 4.51 4.01
CA LEU A 37 14.41 5.47 2.94
C LEU A 37 15.22 4.78 1.85
N GLN A 38 14.83 5.02 0.61
CA GLN A 38 15.56 4.50 -0.53
C GLN A 38 16.89 5.24 -0.63
N LYS A 39 17.98 4.49 -0.82
CA LYS A 39 19.31 5.06 -0.66
C LYS A 39 19.62 6.21 -1.58
N HIS A 40 19.31 6.08 -2.86
CA HIS A 40 19.84 7.04 -3.82
C HIS A 40 19.01 8.33 -3.89
N ASP A 41 17.79 8.35 -3.40
CA ASP A 41 16.96 9.55 -3.50
C ASP A 41 16.21 9.87 -2.22
N ASN A 42 16.48 9.14 -1.14
CA ASN A 42 15.83 9.34 0.17
C ASN A 42 14.31 9.24 0.11
N ARG A 43 13.77 8.53 -0.87
CA ARG A 43 12.34 8.36 -0.97
C ARG A 43 11.85 7.38 0.10
N PRO A 44 10.80 7.72 0.85
CA PRO A 44 10.25 6.76 1.82
C PRO A 44 9.59 5.61 1.09
N ILE A 45 10.04 4.39 1.39
CA ILE A 45 9.47 3.17 0.81
C ILE A 45 9.13 2.20 1.92
N ALA A 46 8.31 1.22 1.57
CA ALA A 46 7.88 0.20 2.51
C ALA A 46 7.83 -1.14 1.81
N ASN A 47 8.29 -2.17 2.49
CA ASN A 47 8.08 -3.53 2.03
C ASN A 47 6.73 -3.97 2.57
N VAL A 48 5.84 -4.42 1.69
CA VAL A 48 4.48 -4.74 2.08
C VAL A 48 4.12 -6.13 1.58
N ARG A 49 3.26 -6.80 2.36
CA ARG A 49 2.68 -8.09 1.97
C ARG A 49 1.23 -7.88 1.58
N PHE A 50 0.87 -8.37 0.42
CA PHE A 50 -0.51 -8.23 -0.05
C PHE A 50 -1.41 -9.21 0.67
N ARG A 51 -2.55 -8.70 1.16
CA ARG A 51 -3.53 -9.49 1.89
C ARG A 51 -4.81 -9.66 1.09
N LYS A 52 -5.23 -8.62 0.37
CA LYS A 52 -6.48 -8.66 -0.37
C LYS A 52 -6.42 -7.64 -1.50
N SER A 53 -6.85 -8.06 -2.69
CA SER A 53 -6.97 -7.15 -3.81
C SER A 53 -8.36 -6.54 -3.79
N ILE A 54 -8.43 -5.22 -3.92
CA ILE A 54 -9.70 -4.53 -3.98
C ILE A 54 -10.02 -4.14 -5.42
N SER A 55 -9.05 -3.56 -6.11
CA SER A 55 -9.25 -3.11 -7.48
C SER A 55 -7.95 -3.31 -8.23
N ASP A 56 -8.02 -3.94 -9.40
CA ASP A 56 -6.81 -4.30 -10.12
C ASP A 56 -6.95 -3.92 -11.59
N HIS A 57 -6.27 -2.86 -11.97
CA HIS A 57 -6.23 -2.39 -13.36
C HIS A 57 -4.83 -2.48 -13.92
N THR A 58 -4.04 -3.44 -13.42
CA THR A 58 -2.66 -3.59 -13.90
C THR A 58 -2.58 -4.26 -15.26
N GLY A 59 -3.68 -4.83 -15.71
CA GLY A 59 -3.73 -5.47 -17.01
C GLY A 59 -3.37 -6.95 -16.98
N ASN A 60 -2.76 -7.43 -15.90
CA ASN A 60 -2.38 -8.83 -15.80
C ASN A 60 -2.74 -9.44 -14.45
N ASN A 61 -3.64 -8.78 -13.72
CA ASN A 61 -4.12 -9.28 -12.43
C ASN A 61 -3.01 -9.44 -11.42
N PHE A 62 -2.04 -8.53 -11.45
CA PHE A 62 -0.87 -8.62 -10.60
C PHE A 62 -1.24 -8.51 -9.12
N PHE A 63 -2.13 -7.58 -8.76
CA PHE A 63 -2.57 -7.42 -7.37
C PHE A 63 -3.32 -8.65 -6.90
N ASP A 64 -4.20 -9.19 -7.75
CA ASP A 64 -4.93 -10.40 -7.40
C ASP A 64 -3.98 -11.56 -7.16
N TYR A 65 -2.96 -11.67 -8.01
CA TYR A 65 -1.97 -12.72 -7.87
C TYR A 65 -1.21 -12.59 -6.55
N LEU A 66 -0.72 -11.37 -6.25
CA LEU A 66 0.03 -11.15 -5.02
C LEU A 66 -0.81 -11.42 -3.79
N ALA A 67 -2.08 -11.00 -3.82
CA ALA A 67 -2.96 -11.24 -2.68
C ALA A 67 -3.18 -12.72 -2.45
N ARG A 68 -3.27 -13.48 -3.55
CA ARG A 68 -3.54 -14.91 -3.44
C ARG A 68 -2.36 -15.66 -2.83
N ILE A 69 -1.14 -15.27 -3.16
CA ILE A 69 0.04 -16.00 -2.67
C ILE A 69 0.65 -15.35 -1.43
N GLY A 70 0.10 -14.24 -0.94
CA GLY A 70 0.73 -13.51 0.16
C GLY A 70 2.07 -12.93 -0.24
N GLY A 71 2.18 -12.45 -1.48
CA GLY A 71 3.43 -11.94 -2.00
C GLY A 71 3.78 -10.58 -1.46
N THR A 72 5.04 -10.20 -1.59
CA THR A 72 5.54 -8.93 -1.07
C THR A 72 6.12 -8.11 -2.20
N MET A 73 6.17 -6.78 -1.97
CA MET A 73 6.87 -5.89 -2.87
C MET A 73 7.22 -4.61 -2.14
N TRP A 74 8.15 -3.85 -2.70
CA TRP A 74 8.48 -2.53 -2.19
C TRP A 74 7.58 -1.51 -2.85
N ALA A 75 7.03 -0.61 -2.05
CA ALA A 75 6.10 0.42 -2.53
C ALA A 75 6.50 1.76 -1.94
N SER A 76 6.22 2.83 -2.67
CA SER A 76 6.40 4.16 -2.14
C SER A 76 5.39 4.41 -1.03
N GLN A 77 5.85 4.98 0.08
CA GLN A 77 4.95 5.21 1.21
C GLN A 77 3.83 6.20 0.87
N GLU A 78 4.02 7.03 -0.15
CA GLU A 78 2.99 7.99 -0.53
C GLU A 78 1.72 7.31 -1.03
N TYR A 79 1.80 6.04 -1.42
CA TYR A 79 0.64 5.28 -1.90
C TYR A 79 -0.03 4.47 -0.79
N LEU A 80 0.47 4.56 0.44
CA LEU A 80 -0.06 3.78 1.55
C LEU A 80 -0.90 4.68 2.44
N HIS A 81 -2.15 4.28 2.69
CA HIS A 81 -3.08 5.07 3.46
C HIS A 81 -3.68 4.22 4.55
N LYS A 82 -3.74 4.76 5.76
CA LYS A 82 -4.37 4.05 6.85
C LYS A 82 -5.85 3.85 6.54
N THR A 83 -6.33 2.67 6.87
CA THR A 83 -7.75 2.42 6.74
C THR A 83 -8.44 3.13 7.87
N THR A 84 -9.29 4.05 7.54
CA THR A 84 -9.90 4.86 8.58
C THR A 84 -11.33 4.56 8.79
N GLU A 85 -11.74 3.63 8.20
CA GLU A 85 -13.02 3.36 8.33
C GLU A 85 -13.56 3.30 9.52
N VAL A 86 -13.46 3.66 9.84
CA VAL A 86 -13.79 3.51 10.93
C VAL A 86 -14.45 4.33 11.58
N GLN A 87 -14.38 4.65 11.19
CA GLN A 87 -14.91 5.23 11.54
C GLN A 87 -15.85 5.40 11.86
N ASN A 88 -15.97 5.33 12.08
CA ASN A 88 -16.74 5.45 12.39
C ASN A 88 -17.31 5.59 12.60
N GLY A 89 -17.42 5.60 12.64
CA GLY A 89 -17.78 5.64 12.74
C GLY A 89 -18.02 5.73 12.73
#